data_b4fc6aecd6f8f4fc9f26cd11467ec0d6
#
_entry.id   b4fc6aecd6f8f4fc9f26cd11467ec0d6
#
_cell.length_a   1.000
_cell.length_b   1.000
_cell.length_c   1.000
_cell.angle_alpha   90.00
_cell.angle_beta   90.00
_cell.angle_gamma   90.00
#
_symmetry.space_group_name_H-M   'P 1'
#
loop_
_entity.id
_entity.type
_entity.pdbx_description
1 polymer ?
#
loop_
_entity_poly.entity_id
_entity_poly.type
_entity_poly.pdbx_seq_one_letter_code
_entity_poly.pdbx_strand_id
1 'polypeptide(L)'
;MTACLVEVGGELRAHGVRPDGLPWRVAVEVPDASGAHALAVPLRDQSIATSGDYRRYIEQAGRRYAHTLAPRTGKPLDNDLASVTVIHPECMLADGLATALGVLGAAAGADYAARHDLAALFILRGAAGHEVRATPAFAALLDRP
;
A
#
# COMPACT_ATOMS: atom_id res chain seq x y z
N MET A 1 20.27 -16.11 11.08
CA MET A 1 18.86 -16.40 10.71
C MET A 1 18.83 -16.51 9.21
N THR A 2 18.37 -17.63 8.66
CA THR A 2 18.42 -17.89 7.21
C THR A 2 17.21 -17.36 6.45
N ALA A 3 16.05 -17.26 7.08
CA ALA A 3 14.85 -16.67 6.51
C ALA A 3 13.88 -16.22 7.61
N CYS A 4 13.16 -15.14 7.39
CA CYS A 4 12.09 -14.67 8.29
C CYS A 4 11.14 -13.71 7.58
N LEU A 5 9.94 -13.60 8.12
CA LEU A 5 8.99 -12.53 7.86
C LEU A 5 8.74 -11.82 9.20
N VAL A 6 8.99 -10.53 9.24
CA VAL A 6 8.81 -9.69 10.42
C VAL A 6 7.75 -8.64 10.13
N GLU A 7 6.82 -8.45 11.03
CA GLU A 7 5.77 -7.44 10.96
C GLU A 7 5.80 -6.58 12.22
N VAL A 8 5.73 -5.26 12.03
CA VAL A 8 5.64 -4.27 13.11
C VAL A 8 4.70 -3.17 12.67
N GLY A 9 3.57 -3.02 13.34
CA GLY A 9 2.63 -1.92 13.11
C GLY A 9 1.87 -1.96 11.78
N GLY A 10 2.02 -3.01 10.97
CA GLY A 10 1.46 -3.15 9.63
C GLY A 10 2.52 -3.16 8.52
N GLU A 11 3.75 -2.74 8.84
CA GLU A 11 4.89 -2.80 7.93
C GLU A 11 5.55 -4.17 8.04
N LEU A 12 5.82 -4.80 6.88
CA LEU A 12 6.43 -6.13 6.84
C LEU A 12 7.78 -6.11 6.12
N ARG A 13 8.72 -6.91 6.64
CA ARG A 13 10.00 -7.20 6.00
C ARG A 13 10.14 -8.70 5.80
N ALA A 14 10.29 -9.13 4.55
CA ALA A 14 10.67 -10.49 4.20
C ALA A 14 12.19 -10.60 4.03
N HIS A 15 12.80 -11.65 4.57
CA HIS A 15 14.18 -12.02 4.32
C HIS A 15 14.24 -13.50 3.91
N GLY A 16 14.96 -13.77 2.83
CA GLY A 16 15.05 -15.11 2.26
C GLY A 16 13.71 -15.63 1.74
N VAL A 17 13.56 -16.94 1.73
CA VAL A 17 12.36 -17.65 1.26
C VAL A 17 11.78 -18.51 2.37
N ARG A 18 10.52 -18.90 2.20
CA ARG A 18 9.85 -19.87 3.08
C ARG A 18 10.61 -21.20 3.15
N PRO A 19 10.35 -22.05 4.15
CA PRO A 19 10.99 -23.37 4.27
C PRO A 19 10.78 -24.29 3.07
N ASP A 20 9.70 -24.09 2.31
CA ASP A 20 9.38 -24.83 1.07
C ASP A 20 10.09 -24.26 -0.18
N GLY A 21 10.97 -23.27 -0.03
CA GLY A 21 11.70 -22.62 -1.11
C GLY A 21 10.94 -21.54 -1.88
N LEU A 22 9.67 -21.31 -1.55
CA LEU A 22 8.81 -20.34 -2.22
C LEU A 22 8.94 -18.94 -1.58
N PRO A 23 8.59 -17.87 -2.30
CA PRO A 23 8.50 -16.52 -1.73
C PRO A 23 7.52 -16.46 -0.56
N TRP A 24 7.75 -15.54 0.36
CA TRP A 24 6.76 -15.16 1.36
C TRP A 24 5.56 -14.56 0.64
N ARG A 25 4.35 -14.87 1.11
CA ARG A 25 3.12 -14.31 0.53
C ARG A 25 2.41 -13.47 1.56
N VAL A 26 2.19 -12.20 1.23
CA VAL A 26 1.51 -11.24 2.08
C VAL A 26 0.20 -10.83 1.42
N ALA A 27 -0.88 -10.83 2.18
CA ALA A 27 -2.17 -10.39 1.70
C ALA A 27 -2.29 -8.85 1.82
N VAL A 28 -2.53 -8.17 0.70
CA VAL A 28 -2.95 -6.76 0.69
C VAL A 28 -4.47 -6.73 0.68
N GLU A 29 -5.06 -6.15 1.71
CA GLU A 29 -6.52 -6.02 1.81
C GLU A 29 -7.02 -5.01 0.78
N VAL A 30 -7.99 -5.43 -0.02
CA VAL A 30 -8.79 -4.55 -0.86
C VAL A 30 -10.13 -4.37 -0.16
N PRO A 31 -10.44 -3.17 0.38
CA PRO A 31 -11.73 -2.92 1.01
C PRO A 31 -12.83 -3.04 -0.04
N ASP A 32 -13.70 -4.03 0.07
CA ASP A 32 -14.88 -4.13 -0.76
C ASP A 32 -16.15 -4.38 0.06
N ALA A 33 -17.30 -4.24 -0.57
CA ALA A 33 -18.60 -4.45 0.09
C ALA A 33 -18.85 -5.90 0.50
N SER A 34 -18.09 -6.86 -0.01
CA SER A 34 -18.19 -8.29 0.31
C SER A 34 -17.24 -8.73 1.42
N GLY A 35 -16.34 -7.84 1.84
CA GLY A 35 -15.53 -8.02 3.07
C GLY A 35 -14.24 -8.76 2.92
N ALA A 36 -13.72 -9.11 1.75
CA ALA A 36 -12.31 -9.47 1.62
C ALA A 36 -11.93 -10.05 0.25
N HIS A 37 -11.62 -9.22 -0.69
CA HIS A 37 -10.63 -9.62 -1.68
C HIS A 37 -9.25 -9.24 -1.17
N ALA A 38 -8.38 -10.23 -0.96
CA ALA A 38 -6.99 -10.00 -0.63
C ALA A 38 -6.13 -10.33 -1.84
N LEU A 39 -5.33 -9.36 -2.29
CA LEU A 39 -4.32 -9.60 -3.29
C LEU A 39 -3.09 -10.21 -2.61
N ALA A 40 -2.74 -11.44 -2.93
CA ALA A 40 -1.55 -12.09 -2.38
C ALA A 40 -0.30 -11.67 -3.15
N VAL A 41 0.61 -10.99 -2.47
CA VAL A 41 1.85 -10.44 -3.05
C VAL A 41 3.04 -11.31 -2.64
N PRO A 42 3.85 -11.83 -3.59
CA PRO A 42 5.06 -12.56 -3.27
C PRO A 42 6.17 -11.58 -2.86
N LEU A 43 6.86 -11.87 -1.76
CA LEU A 43 8.00 -11.09 -1.27
C LEU A 43 9.23 -11.98 -1.08
N ARG A 44 10.39 -11.50 -1.54
CA ARG A 44 11.70 -12.08 -1.29
C ARG A 44 12.69 -10.94 -1.07
N ASP A 45 13.30 -10.88 0.13
CA ASP A 45 14.26 -9.82 0.50
C ASP A 45 13.71 -8.39 0.28
N GLN A 46 12.40 -8.22 0.43
CA GLN A 46 11.67 -6.98 0.23
C GLN A 46 10.79 -6.67 1.43
N SER A 47 10.40 -5.42 1.51
CA SER A 47 9.43 -4.91 2.48
C SER A 47 8.15 -4.46 1.78
N ILE A 48 7.06 -4.46 2.51
CA ILE A 48 5.78 -3.93 2.08
C ILE A 48 5.21 -3.05 3.18
N ALA A 49 4.70 -1.90 2.82
CA ALA A 49 4.02 -0.99 3.72
C ALA A 49 2.76 -0.42 3.06
N THR A 50 1.75 -0.15 3.85
CA THR A 50 0.47 0.41 3.36
C THR A 50 0.07 1.62 4.20
N SER A 51 -0.04 2.77 3.54
CA SER A 51 -0.65 3.97 4.10
C SER A 51 -2.10 4.08 3.63
N GLY A 52 -3.03 4.30 4.55
CA GLY A 52 -4.44 4.43 4.20
C GLY A 52 -5.29 4.90 5.37
N ASP A 53 -6.49 5.36 5.07
CA ASP A 53 -7.44 5.86 6.07
C ASP A 53 -8.64 4.93 6.27
N TYR A 54 -8.64 3.72 5.69
CA TYR A 54 -9.76 2.79 5.82
C TYR A 54 -9.85 2.15 7.21
N ARG A 55 -8.72 2.06 7.95
CA ARG A 55 -8.66 1.57 9.34
C ARG A 55 -8.51 2.67 10.38
N ARG A 56 -7.82 3.78 10.03
CA ARG A 56 -7.52 4.88 10.95
C ARG A 56 -8.07 6.18 10.39
N TYR A 57 -9.19 6.62 10.90
CA TYR A 57 -9.84 7.88 10.55
C TYR A 57 -10.51 8.48 11.77
N ILE A 58 -10.81 9.76 11.69
CA ILE A 58 -11.60 10.48 12.68
C ILE A 58 -12.95 10.75 12.04
N GLU A 59 -14.04 10.44 12.75
CA GLU A 59 -15.38 10.81 12.32
C GLU A 59 -15.87 11.98 13.16
N GLN A 60 -16.25 13.06 12.52
CA GLN A 60 -16.80 14.25 13.18
C GLN A 60 -17.96 14.80 12.36
N ALA A 61 -19.11 14.99 13.01
CA ALA A 61 -20.34 15.50 12.40
C ALA A 61 -20.77 14.72 11.13
N GLY A 62 -20.63 13.38 11.14
CA GLY A 62 -20.97 12.50 10.03
C GLY A 62 -19.99 12.58 8.84
N ARG A 63 -18.88 13.29 8.98
CA ARG A 63 -17.81 13.35 7.99
C ARG A 63 -16.57 12.61 8.48
N ARG A 64 -16.00 11.83 7.60
CA ARG A 64 -14.76 11.07 7.82
C ARG A 64 -13.55 11.94 7.45
N TYR A 65 -12.54 11.93 8.31
CA TYR A 65 -11.28 12.65 8.12
C TYR A 65 -10.11 11.67 8.18
N ALA A 66 -9.24 11.72 7.18
CA ALA A 66 -7.98 10.99 7.20
C ALA A 66 -7.11 11.45 8.37
N HIS A 67 -6.34 10.52 8.96
CA HIS A 67 -5.37 10.86 9.99
C HIS A 67 -4.11 11.55 9.41
N THR A 68 -3.85 11.35 8.12
CA THR A 68 -2.74 11.98 7.40
C THR A 68 -3.10 13.41 7.03
N LEU A 69 -2.18 14.35 7.30
CA LEU A 69 -2.36 15.76 7.00
C LEU A 69 -1.66 16.14 5.70
N ALA A 70 -2.31 16.98 4.91
CA ALA A 70 -1.72 17.60 3.73
C ALA A 70 -0.66 18.63 4.17
N PRO A 71 0.63 18.50 3.82
CA PRO A 71 1.70 19.33 4.33
C PRO A 71 1.57 20.81 3.91
N ARG A 72 0.88 21.08 2.79
CA ARG A 72 0.64 22.45 2.30
C ARG A 72 -0.42 23.21 3.07
N THR A 73 -1.38 22.52 3.66
CA THR A 73 -2.56 23.15 4.30
C THR A 73 -2.69 22.86 5.78
N GLY A 74 -1.99 21.81 6.28
CA GLY A 74 -2.14 21.30 7.64
C GLY A 74 -3.50 20.66 7.91
N LYS A 75 -4.33 20.46 6.89
CA LYS A 75 -5.65 19.84 7.01
C LYS A 75 -5.58 18.34 6.68
N PRO A 76 -6.51 17.51 7.19
CA PRO A 76 -6.65 16.12 6.75
C PRO A 76 -6.71 16.00 5.23
N LEU A 77 -6.13 14.93 4.70
CA LEU A 77 -6.23 14.63 3.28
C LEU A 77 -7.71 14.47 2.89
N ASP A 78 -8.07 15.08 1.76
CA ASP A 78 -9.41 15.03 1.18
C ASP A 78 -9.25 14.59 -0.29
N ASN A 79 -8.95 13.31 -0.49
CA ASN A 79 -8.83 12.70 -1.80
C ASN A 79 -9.55 11.33 -1.80
N ASP A 80 -9.69 10.75 -2.97
CA ASP A 80 -10.41 9.49 -3.20
C ASP A 80 -9.60 8.23 -2.89
N LEU A 81 -8.37 8.35 -2.42
CA LEU A 81 -7.54 7.20 -2.05
C LEU A 81 -8.02 6.55 -0.74
N ALA A 82 -8.29 5.25 -0.80
CA ALA A 82 -8.50 4.42 0.37
C ALA A 82 -7.16 3.96 0.96
N SER A 83 -6.22 3.54 0.09
CA SER A 83 -4.87 3.18 0.51
C SER A 83 -3.87 3.23 -0.64
N VAL A 84 -2.60 3.30 -0.26
CA VAL A 84 -1.45 3.10 -1.15
C VAL A 84 -0.53 2.08 -0.49
N THR A 85 -0.21 1.01 -1.20
CA THR A 85 0.75 0.00 -0.78
C THR A 85 2.02 0.13 -1.62
N VAL A 86 3.18 0.12 -0.99
CA VAL A 86 4.48 0.17 -1.67
C VAL A 86 5.32 -1.04 -1.28
N ILE A 87 6.00 -1.63 -2.27
CA ILE A 87 7.02 -2.66 -2.09
C ILE A 87 8.38 -2.05 -2.39
N HIS A 88 9.31 -2.20 -1.45
CA HIS A 88 10.66 -1.66 -1.56
C HIS A 88 11.65 -2.57 -0.83
N PRO A 89 12.94 -2.62 -1.23
CA PRO A 89 13.95 -3.34 -0.45
C PRO A 89 14.07 -2.87 1.01
N GLU A 90 13.87 -1.60 1.27
CA GLU A 90 13.97 -1.00 2.61
C GLU A 90 12.58 -0.67 3.18
N CYS A 91 12.29 -1.13 4.40
CA CYS A 91 10.98 -0.96 5.05
C CYS A 91 10.66 0.52 5.32
N MET A 92 11.64 1.27 5.79
CA MET A 92 11.51 2.72 6.03
C MET A 92 11.11 3.48 4.76
N LEU A 93 11.69 3.12 3.61
CA LEU A 93 11.34 3.74 2.33
C LEU A 93 9.98 3.27 1.81
N ALA A 94 9.61 2.00 2.01
CA ALA A 94 8.27 1.52 1.68
C ALA A 94 7.20 2.34 2.41
N ASP A 95 7.35 2.54 3.72
CA ASP A 95 6.43 3.29 4.57
C ASP A 95 6.38 4.78 4.19
N GLY A 96 7.54 5.44 4.12
CA GLY A 96 7.62 6.85 3.73
C GLY A 96 7.05 7.14 2.34
N LEU A 97 7.33 6.26 1.36
CA LEU A 97 6.81 6.39 -0.01
C LEU A 97 5.30 6.12 -0.06
N ALA A 98 4.77 5.13 0.67
CA ALA A 98 3.34 4.88 0.73
C ALA A 98 2.58 6.12 1.22
N THR A 99 3.08 6.76 2.27
CA THR A 99 2.51 8.01 2.79
C THR A 99 2.66 9.17 1.81
N ALA A 100 3.83 9.35 1.21
CA ALA A 100 4.08 10.43 0.24
C ALA A 100 3.20 10.32 -1.01
N LEU A 101 3.04 9.12 -1.56
CA LEU A 101 2.15 8.86 -2.70
C LEU A 101 0.68 9.10 -2.33
N GLY A 102 0.28 8.76 -1.09
CA GLY A 102 -1.03 9.08 -0.55
C GLY A 102 -1.30 10.58 -0.50
N VAL A 103 -0.32 11.37 -0.07
CA VAL A 103 -0.38 12.84 -0.04
C VAL A 103 -0.48 13.44 -1.44
N LEU A 104 0.24 12.89 -2.41
CA LEU A 104 0.17 13.32 -3.82
C LEU A 104 -1.20 13.04 -4.46
N GLY A 105 -1.92 12.07 -3.96
CA GLY A 105 -3.19 11.61 -4.52
C GLY A 105 -3.02 10.69 -5.72
N ALA A 106 -4.14 10.12 -6.22
CA ALA A 106 -4.13 9.02 -7.18
C ALA A 106 -3.39 9.34 -8.48
N ALA A 107 -3.70 10.47 -9.12
CA ALA A 107 -3.12 10.79 -10.42
C ALA A 107 -1.62 11.15 -10.33
N ALA A 108 -1.28 12.13 -9.48
CA ALA A 108 0.10 12.59 -9.35
C ALA A 108 0.99 11.53 -8.67
N GLY A 109 0.44 10.76 -7.72
CA GLY A 109 1.14 9.67 -7.04
C GLY A 109 1.46 8.52 -8.01
N ALA A 110 0.50 8.11 -8.84
CA ALA A 110 0.74 7.06 -9.84
C ALA A 110 1.75 7.48 -10.90
N ASP A 111 1.67 8.71 -11.39
CA ASP A 111 2.66 9.28 -12.34
C ASP A 111 4.06 9.34 -11.72
N TYR A 112 4.17 9.82 -10.49
CA TYR A 112 5.45 9.83 -9.77
C TYR A 112 6.00 8.40 -9.60
N ALA A 113 5.18 7.47 -9.13
CA ALA A 113 5.59 6.10 -8.91
C ALA A 113 6.06 5.41 -10.21
N ALA A 114 5.34 5.63 -11.32
CA ALA A 114 5.73 5.09 -12.62
C ALA A 114 7.07 5.66 -13.13
N ARG A 115 7.28 6.97 -13.00
CA ARG A 115 8.54 7.62 -13.42
C ARG A 115 9.76 7.18 -12.60
N HIS A 116 9.56 6.74 -11.37
CA HIS A 116 10.63 6.29 -10.47
C HIS A 116 10.68 4.76 -10.33
N ASP A 117 9.98 4.02 -11.19
CA ASP A 117 9.92 2.55 -11.18
C ASP A 117 9.55 1.96 -9.81
N LEU A 118 8.68 2.66 -9.07
CA LEU A 118 8.23 2.20 -7.76
C LEU A 118 7.13 1.16 -7.91
N ALA A 119 7.26 0.05 -7.20
CA ALA A 119 6.21 -0.95 -7.09
C ALA A 119 5.12 -0.47 -6.12
N ALA A 120 4.06 0.12 -6.66
CA ALA A 120 2.97 0.71 -5.88
C ALA A 120 1.60 0.23 -6.35
N LEU A 121 0.69 0.03 -5.39
CA LEU A 121 -0.70 -0.32 -5.59
C LEU A 121 -1.56 0.77 -4.96
N PHE A 122 -2.46 1.36 -5.73
CA PHE A 122 -3.40 2.37 -5.31
C PHE A 122 -4.80 1.76 -5.25
N ILE A 123 -5.50 1.96 -4.15
CA ILE A 123 -6.91 1.59 -4.00
C ILE A 123 -7.70 2.88 -3.86
N LEU A 124 -8.60 3.12 -4.81
CA LEU A 124 -9.44 4.31 -4.89
C LEU A 124 -10.87 4.00 -4.49
N ARG A 125 -11.53 4.95 -3.86
CA ARG A 125 -12.98 4.90 -3.61
C ARG A 125 -13.71 5.38 -4.84
N GLY A 126 -14.61 4.57 -5.36
CA GLY A 126 -15.50 4.90 -6.47
C GLY A 126 -16.96 4.75 -6.08
N ALA A 127 -17.87 5.27 -6.92
CA ALA A 127 -19.31 5.19 -6.68
C ALA A 127 -19.85 3.74 -6.66
N ALA A 128 -19.20 2.83 -7.38
CA ALA A 128 -19.59 1.42 -7.49
C ALA A 128 -18.72 0.48 -6.64
N GLY A 129 -17.86 1.01 -5.78
CA GLY A 129 -16.90 0.23 -4.98
C GLY A 129 -15.48 0.75 -5.09
N HIS A 130 -14.49 -0.12 -4.92
CA HIS A 130 -13.08 0.26 -4.99
C HIS A 130 -12.48 -0.07 -6.37
N GLU A 131 -11.70 0.86 -6.88
CA GLU A 131 -10.87 0.66 -8.07
C GLU A 131 -9.42 0.39 -7.63
N VAL A 132 -8.79 -0.60 -8.23
CA VAL A 132 -7.40 -0.98 -7.95
C VAL A 132 -6.53 -0.60 -9.13
N ARG A 133 -5.47 0.18 -8.89
CA ARG A 133 -4.49 0.57 -9.90
C ARG A 133 -3.09 0.20 -9.44
N ALA A 134 -2.43 -0.67 -10.19
CA ALA A 134 -1.04 -1.07 -9.95
C ALA A 134 -0.10 -0.34 -10.90
N THR A 135 1.08 0.02 -10.43
CA THR A 135 2.17 0.44 -11.32
C THR A 135 2.72 -0.76 -12.10
N PRO A 136 3.39 -0.55 -13.26
CA PRO A 136 4.02 -1.64 -14.00
C PRO A 136 4.99 -2.46 -13.14
N ALA A 137 5.79 -1.80 -12.28
CA ALA A 137 6.71 -2.46 -11.38
C ALA A 137 6.00 -3.35 -10.34
N PHE A 138 4.81 -2.93 -9.84
CA PHE A 138 4.01 -3.75 -8.93
C PHE A 138 3.40 -4.96 -9.66
N ALA A 139 2.82 -4.73 -10.83
CA ALA A 139 2.23 -5.80 -11.64
C ALA A 139 3.25 -6.89 -11.98
N ALA A 140 4.46 -6.50 -12.36
CA ALA A 140 5.55 -7.43 -12.65
C ALA A 140 5.98 -8.30 -11.45
N LEU A 141 5.67 -7.91 -10.22
CA LEU A 141 5.92 -8.75 -9.04
C LEU A 141 4.87 -9.86 -8.89
N LEU A 142 3.63 -9.62 -9.33
CA LEU A 142 2.55 -10.60 -9.23
C LEU A 142 2.75 -11.78 -10.22
N ASP A 143 3.41 -11.52 -11.35
CA ASP A 143 3.67 -12.49 -12.40
C ASP A 143 4.90 -13.37 -12.10
N ARG A 144 5.60 -13.11 -11.00
CA ARG A 144 6.76 -13.93 -10.59
C ARG A 144 6.29 -15.22 -9.91
N PRO A 145 6.80 -16.38 -10.35
CA PRO A 145 6.46 -17.67 -9.75
C PRO A 145 6.98 -17.83 -8.31
#